data_7d5ae737bf429635235378adb3bc3cc4
#
_entry.id   7d5ae737bf429635235378adb3bc3cc4
#
_cell.length_a   1.000
_cell.length_b   1.000
_cell.length_c   1.000
_cell.angle_alpha   90.00
_cell.angle_beta   90.00
_cell.angle_gamma   90.00
#
_symmetry.space_group_name_H-M   'P 1'
#
loop_
_entity.id
_entity.type
_entity.pdbx_description
1 polymer ?
#
loop_
_entity_poly.entity_id
_entity_poly.type
_entity_poly.pdbx_seq_one_letter_code
_entity_poly.pdbx_strand_id
1 'polypeptide(L)'
;MEPIKDDGRPVALVTGGTSGIGKATARMVAVRGWRVIAVGLGADENIPEPQRLGHSELLTYEMDVTKPADITRILGALPRLDAIVHCAGFGIAGSAECTPMTLARKQFDVNYFGVLQV
;
A
#
# COMPACT_ATOMS: atom_id res chain seq x y z
N MET A 1 -0.12 -10.05 -13.04
CA MET A 1 -1.35 -9.50 -12.45
C MET A 1 -2.23 -9.00 -13.58
N GLU A 2 -3.50 -9.34 -13.56
CA GLU A 2 -4.43 -8.87 -14.58
C GLU A 2 -4.74 -7.37 -14.40
N PRO A 3 -4.92 -6.64 -15.51
CA PRO A 3 -5.32 -5.23 -15.46
C PRO A 3 -6.65 -5.04 -14.73
N ILE A 4 -6.70 -4.06 -13.86
CA ILE A 4 -7.91 -3.64 -13.16
C ILE A 4 -8.76 -2.81 -14.13
N LYS A 5 -10.02 -3.19 -14.33
CA LYS A 5 -10.91 -2.48 -15.26
C LYS A 5 -11.21 -1.06 -14.77
N ASP A 6 -11.18 -0.11 -15.69
CA ASP A 6 -11.66 1.25 -15.40
C ASP A 6 -13.21 1.23 -15.33
N ASP A 7 -13.73 1.73 -14.23
CA ASP A 7 -15.18 1.88 -14.01
C ASP A 7 -15.60 3.34 -13.79
N GLY A 8 -14.67 4.28 -14.09
CA GLY A 8 -14.88 5.71 -13.98
C GLY A 8 -14.73 6.28 -12.58
N ARG A 9 -14.52 5.44 -11.55
CA ARG A 9 -14.27 5.91 -10.18
C ARG A 9 -12.82 6.42 -10.02
N PRO A 10 -12.59 7.42 -9.17
CA PRO A 10 -11.22 7.79 -8.81
C PRO A 10 -10.52 6.63 -8.10
N VAL A 11 -9.24 6.45 -8.38
CA VAL A 11 -8.41 5.37 -7.85
C VAL A 11 -7.38 5.91 -6.86
N ALA A 12 -7.35 5.32 -5.66
CA ALA A 12 -6.34 5.61 -4.66
C ALA A 12 -5.50 4.37 -4.34
N LEU A 13 -4.19 4.56 -4.27
CA LEU A 13 -3.25 3.57 -3.76
C LEU A 13 -2.90 3.92 -2.32
N VAL A 14 -3.01 2.95 -1.41
CA VAL A 14 -2.61 3.11 0.00
C VAL A 14 -1.51 2.11 0.31
N THR A 15 -0.27 2.59 0.46
CA THR A 15 0.83 1.75 0.91
C THR A 15 0.73 1.53 2.42
N GLY A 16 1.14 0.36 2.91
CA GLY A 16 0.86 -0.01 4.30
C GLY A 16 -0.63 -0.13 4.60
N GLY A 17 -1.45 -0.34 3.57
CA GLY A 17 -2.91 -0.38 3.64
C GLY A 17 -3.49 -1.68 4.17
N THR A 18 -2.64 -2.66 4.50
CA THR A 18 -3.08 -3.98 4.98
C THR A 18 -3.21 -4.07 6.50
N SER A 19 -2.75 -3.07 7.23
CA SER A 19 -2.78 -3.04 8.70
C SER A 19 -2.85 -1.61 9.25
N GLY A 20 -3.21 -1.48 10.53
CA GLY A 20 -3.11 -0.25 11.30
C GLY A 20 -3.79 0.98 10.66
N ILE A 21 -3.09 2.09 10.67
CA ILE A 21 -3.55 3.39 10.15
C ILE A 21 -3.86 3.31 8.66
N GLY A 22 -2.98 2.65 7.88
CA GLY A 22 -3.18 2.49 6.44
C GLY A 22 -4.45 1.72 6.10
N LYS A 23 -4.74 0.63 6.81
CA LYS A 23 -5.97 -0.13 6.63
C LYS A 23 -7.22 0.69 6.95
N ALA A 24 -7.21 1.42 8.06
CA ALA A 24 -8.30 2.31 8.43
C ALA A 24 -8.52 3.42 7.39
N THR A 25 -7.43 4.00 6.89
CA THR A 25 -7.45 5.01 5.82
C THR A 25 -8.02 4.45 4.53
N ALA A 26 -7.56 3.27 4.11
CA ALA A 26 -8.03 2.60 2.90
C ALA A 26 -9.56 2.37 2.94
N ARG A 27 -10.07 1.86 4.06
CA ARG A 27 -11.51 1.66 4.25
C ARG A 27 -12.29 2.98 4.23
N MET A 28 -11.78 4.03 4.87
CA MET A 28 -12.43 5.34 4.91
C MET A 28 -12.50 5.99 3.53
N VAL A 29 -11.46 5.87 2.73
CA VAL A 29 -11.43 6.38 1.35
C VAL A 29 -12.39 5.58 0.46
N ALA A 30 -12.42 4.26 0.61
CA ALA A 30 -13.34 3.41 -0.13
C ALA A 30 -14.81 3.75 0.16
N VAL A 31 -15.19 3.93 1.43
CA VAL A 31 -16.56 4.32 1.81
C VAL A 31 -16.99 5.64 1.17
N ARG A 32 -16.05 6.52 0.82
CA ARG A 32 -16.30 7.79 0.13
C ARG A 32 -16.44 7.68 -1.39
N GLY A 33 -16.51 6.49 -1.93
CA GLY A 33 -16.78 6.25 -3.34
C GLY A 33 -15.54 6.05 -4.22
N TRP A 34 -14.36 5.96 -3.62
CA TRP A 34 -13.13 5.67 -4.35
C TRP A 34 -12.91 4.16 -4.53
N ARG A 35 -12.33 3.78 -5.64
CA ARG A 35 -11.71 2.47 -5.75
C ARG A 35 -10.36 2.52 -5.06
N VAL A 36 -10.15 1.69 -4.06
CA VAL A 36 -8.93 1.70 -3.27
C VAL A 36 -8.12 0.44 -3.49
N ILE A 37 -6.84 0.63 -3.76
CA ILE A 37 -5.84 -0.42 -3.85
C ILE A 37 -4.99 -0.33 -2.58
N ALA A 38 -5.23 -1.22 -1.64
CA ALA A 38 -4.45 -1.32 -0.41
C ALA A 38 -3.31 -2.31 -0.62
N VAL A 39 -2.08 -1.88 -0.39
CA VAL A 39 -0.90 -2.73 -0.57
C VAL A 39 -0.06 -2.77 0.69
N GLY A 40 0.61 -3.88 0.93
CA GLY A 40 1.50 -4.05 2.08
C GLY A 40 2.12 -5.43 2.13
N LEU A 41 2.94 -5.67 3.13
CA LEU A 41 3.53 -6.98 3.41
C LEU A 41 2.52 -7.85 4.15
N GLY A 42 2.52 -9.16 3.85
CA GLY A 42 1.61 -10.11 4.49
C GLY A 42 0.14 -9.80 4.21
N ALA A 43 -0.16 -9.22 3.06
CA ALA A 43 -1.52 -9.19 2.56
C ALA A 43 -2.04 -10.63 2.58
N ASP A 44 -3.15 -10.85 3.28
CA ASP A 44 -3.71 -12.18 3.42
C ASP A 44 -4.10 -12.69 2.03
N GLU A 45 -3.34 -13.64 1.50
CA GLU A 45 -3.62 -14.31 0.23
C GLU A 45 -4.98 -15.02 0.24
N ASN A 46 -5.57 -15.16 1.42
CA ASN A 46 -6.91 -15.68 1.62
C ASN A 46 -8.03 -14.64 1.56
N ILE A 47 -7.73 -13.40 1.18
CA ILE A 47 -8.78 -12.42 0.82
C ILE A 47 -8.94 -12.47 -0.70
N PRO A 48 -9.68 -13.45 -1.24
CA PRO A 48 -9.72 -13.70 -2.69
C PRO A 48 -10.63 -12.73 -3.42
N GLU A 49 -11.39 -11.90 -2.73
CA GLU A 49 -12.40 -11.05 -3.35
C GLU A 49 -12.31 -9.59 -2.93
N PRO A 50 -12.64 -8.67 -3.83
CA PRO A 50 -12.77 -7.27 -3.50
C PRO A 50 -13.74 -7.07 -2.34
N GLN A 51 -13.31 -6.41 -1.29
CA GLN A 51 -14.22 -6.02 -0.23
C GLN A 51 -15.11 -4.89 -0.76
N ARG A 52 -16.40 -5.16 -0.84
CA ARG A 52 -17.39 -4.13 -1.17
C ARG A 52 -17.73 -3.32 0.07
N LEU A 53 -17.53 -2.03 0.00
CA LEU A 53 -17.85 -1.06 1.04
C LEU A 53 -18.84 -0.05 0.45
N GLY A 54 -20.14 -0.32 0.62
CA GLY A 54 -21.18 0.43 -0.06
C GLY A 54 -21.13 0.21 -1.57
N HIS A 55 -20.97 1.29 -2.35
CA HIS A 55 -20.85 1.24 -3.81
C HIS A 55 -19.39 1.15 -4.30
N SER A 56 -18.43 1.01 -3.38
CA SER A 56 -17.00 1.03 -3.68
C SER A 56 -16.33 -0.29 -3.43
N GLU A 57 -15.13 -0.43 -3.95
CA GLU A 57 -14.31 -1.62 -3.82
C GLU A 57 -12.98 -1.30 -3.14
N LEU A 58 -12.59 -2.17 -2.22
CA LEU A 58 -11.27 -2.21 -1.63
C LEU A 58 -10.58 -3.49 -2.09
N LEU A 59 -9.54 -3.33 -2.89
CA LEU A 59 -8.70 -4.42 -3.37
C LEU A 59 -7.41 -4.45 -2.56
N THR A 60 -6.98 -5.64 -2.15
CA THR A 60 -5.77 -5.82 -1.34
C THR A 60 -4.76 -6.67 -2.10
N TYR A 61 -3.51 -6.19 -2.16
CA TYR A 61 -2.40 -6.91 -2.81
C TYR A 61 -1.14 -6.83 -1.97
N GLU A 62 -0.30 -7.86 -2.09
CA GLU A 62 1.04 -7.81 -1.53
C GLU A 62 1.94 -6.91 -2.38
N MET A 63 2.65 -6.00 -1.74
CA MET A 63 3.66 -5.14 -2.35
C MET A 63 4.68 -4.71 -1.31
N ASP A 64 5.93 -4.96 -1.60
CA ASP A 64 7.06 -4.41 -0.85
C ASP A 64 7.53 -3.11 -1.51
N VAL A 65 7.41 -1.99 -0.81
CA VAL A 65 7.81 -0.66 -1.33
C VAL A 65 9.31 -0.54 -1.60
N THR A 66 10.12 -1.49 -1.14
CA THR A 66 11.56 -1.55 -1.43
C THR A 66 11.89 -2.35 -2.71
N LYS A 67 10.88 -2.97 -3.33
CA LYS A 67 11.06 -3.81 -4.52
C LYS A 67 10.45 -3.17 -5.76
N PRO A 68 11.26 -2.64 -6.68
CA PRO A 68 10.77 -2.02 -7.92
C PRO A 68 9.86 -2.92 -8.75
N ALA A 69 10.11 -4.24 -8.75
CA ALA A 69 9.29 -5.20 -9.49
C ALA A 69 7.85 -5.26 -8.94
N ASP A 70 7.67 -5.22 -7.62
CA ASP A 70 6.35 -5.19 -6.99
C ASP A 70 5.61 -3.90 -7.34
N ILE A 71 6.31 -2.77 -7.26
CA ILE A 71 5.75 -1.46 -7.59
C ILE A 71 5.29 -1.44 -9.06
N THR A 72 6.15 -1.85 -9.98
CA THR A 72 5.82 -1.91 -11.41
C THR A 72 4.63 -2.83 -11.68
N ARG A 73 4.56 -3.97 -11.01
CA ARG A 73 3.46 -4.92 -11.15
C ARG A 73 2.12 -4.30 -10.72
N ILE A 74 2.09 -3.64 -9.60
CA ILE A 74 0.85 -3.02 -9.07
C ILE A 74 0.45 -1.81 -9.91
N LEU A 75 1.36 -0.84 -10.10
CA LEU A 75 1.05 0.38 -10.83
C LEU A 75 0.70 0.10 -12.30
N GLY A 76 1.36 -0.86 -12.92
CA GLY A 76 1.08 -1.26 -14.30
C GLY A 76 -0.29 -1.92 -14.51
N ALA A 77 -0.93 -2.39 -13.44
CA ALA A 77 -2.26 -2.97 -13.49
C ALA A 77 -3.39 -1.95 -13.25
N LEU A 78 -3.06 -0.74 -12.79
CA LEU A 78 -4.06 0.29 -12.51
C LEU A 78 -4.53 0.96 -13.80
N PRO A 79 -5.85 1.21 -13.95
CA PRO A 79 -6.38 1.94 -15.12
C PRO A 79 -6.04 3.44 -15.04
N ARG A 80 -5.89 3.95 -13.83
CA ARG A 80 -5.55 5.34 -13.49
C ARG A 80 -5.05 5.41 -12.07
N LEU A 81 -4.45 6.50 -11.68
CA LEU A 81 -4.06 6.77 -10.29
C LEU A 81 -4.30 8.26 -9.99
N ASP A 82 -5.22 8.53 -9.08
CA ASP A 82 -5.64 9.89 -8.73
C ASP A 82 -5.05 10.35 -7.40
N ALA A 83 -4.74 9.40 -6.50
CA ALA A 83 -4.14 9.70 -5.21
C ALA A 83 -3.28 8.55 -4.70
N ILE A 84 -2.21 8.90 -3.97
CA ILE A 84 -1.40 7.95 -3.21
C ILE A 84 -1.40 8.39 -1.74
N VAL A 85 -1.61 7.43 -0.84
CA VAL A 85 -1.45 7.62 0.61
C VAL A 85 -0.33 6.72 1.08
N HIS A 86 0.77 7.30 1.50
CA HIS A 86 1.93 6.57 2.00
C HIS A 86 1.80 6.31 3.49
N CYS A 87 1.43 5.07 3.85
CA CYS A 87 1.36 4.59 5.23
C CYS A 87 2.37 3.46 5.51
N ALA A 88 3.07 2.97 4.49
CA ALA A 88 4.10 1.97 4.69
C ALA A 88 5.28 2.54 5.46
N GLY A 89 5.65 1.88 6.54
CA GLY A 89 6.76 2.31 7.37
C GLY A 89 6.80 1.53 8.68
N PHE A 90 7.95 1.61 9.33
CA PHE A 90 8.12 1.08 10.68
C PHE A 90 9.12 1.94 11.45
N GLY A 91 9.07 1.87 12.78
CA GLY A 91 9.98 2.54 13.67
C GLY A 91 10.89 1.57 14.40
N ILE A 92 12.07 2.04 14.78
CA ILE A 92 13.01 1.35 15.65
C ILE A 92 13.14 2.19 16.91
N ALA A 93 12.92 1.56 18.07
CA ALA A 93 13.11 2.19 19.37
C ALA A 93 14.38 1.65 20.01
N GLY A 94 15.19 2.54 20.57
CA GLY A 94 16.43 2.19 21.27
C GLY A 94 17.46 3.31 21.21
N SER A 95 18.59 3.10 21.91
CA SER A 95 19.71 4.03 21.85
C SER A 95 20.46 3.91 20.50
N ALA A 96 21.05 4.99 20.04
CA ALA A 96 21.80 5.01 18.79
C ALA A 96 22.96 4.00 18.80
N GLU A 97 23.65 3.87 19.95
CA GLU A 97 24.77 2.95 20.10
C GLU A 97 24.38 1.47 19.96
N CYS A 98 23.14 1.14 20.32
CA CYS A 98 22.63 -0.23 20.30
C CYS A 98 21.88 -0.58 19.00
N THR A 99 21.69 0.40 18.10
CA THR A 99 20.97 0.16 16.87
C THR A 99 21.90 -0.35 15.77
N PRO A 100 21.71 -1.59 15.28
CA PRO A 100 22.51 -2.09 14.15
C PRO A 100 22.32 -1.21 12.91
N MET A 101 23.41 -0.89 12.23
CA MET A 101 23.38 -0.04 11.03
C MET A 101 22.53 -0.67 9.91
N THR A 102 22.52 -1.99 9.80
CA THR A 102 21.67 -2.71 8.84
C THR A 102 20.19 -2.45 9.08
N LEU A 103 19.76 -2.38 10.33
CA LEU A 103 18.39 -2.11 10.70
C LEU A 103 18.02 -0.64 10.46
N ALA A 104 18.93 0.29 10.78
CA ALA A 104 18.77 1.70 10.49
C ALA A 104 18.62 1.96 8.99
N ARG A 105 19.46 1.33 8.15
CA ARG A 105 19.35 1.42 6.69
C ARG A 105 18.03 0.87 6.17
N LYS A 106 17.58 -0.27 6.69
CA LYS A 106 16.28 -0.85 6.33
C LYS A 106 15.12 0.08 6.64
N GLN A 107 15.17 0.77 7.78
CA GLN A 107 14.14 1.77 8.12
C GLN A 107 14.09 2.91 7.10
N PHE A 108 15.24 3.42 6.66
CA PHE A 108 15.30 4.44 5.61
C PHE A 108 14.85 3.90 4.25
N ASP A 109 15.21 2.67 3.91
CA ASP A 109 14.79 2.04 2.65
C ASP A 109 13.27 1.96 2.54
N VAL A 110 12.58 1.64 3.63
CA VAL A 110 11.12 1.59 3.66
C VAL A 110 10.52 2.98 3.80
N ASN A 111 10.90 3.72 4.85
CA ASN A 111 10.19 4.94 5.26
C ASN A 111 10.50 6.16 4.39
N TYR A 112 11.66 6.20 3.76
CA TYR A 112 12.09 7.30 2.90
C TYR A 112 12.14 6.89 1.43
N PHE A 113 13.00 5.96 1.08
CA PHE A 113 13.16 5.54 -0.31
C PHE A 113 11.93 4.83 -0.86
N GLY A 114 11.23 4.07 -0.04
CA GLY A 114 9.96 3.44 -0.41
C GLY A 114 8.90 4.44 -0.85
N VAL A 115 8.83 5.60 -0.19
CA VAL A 115 7.91 6.70 -0.60
C VAL A 115 8.31 7.28 -1.96
N LEU A 116 9.60 7.46 -2.20
CA LEU A 116 10.08 8.04 -3.46
C LEU A 116 9.97 7.09 -4.65
N GLN A 117 9.96 5.79 -4.41
CA GLN A 117 9.90 4.76 -5.46
C GLN A 117 8.48 4.52 -5.97
N VAL A 118 7.49 4.68 -5.12
CA VAL A 118 6.07 4.53 -5.47
C VAL A 118 5.52 5.79 -6.09
#